data_7dd1aab83e290a67d7865cf35c967231
#
_entry.id   7dd1aab83e290a67d7865cf35c967231
#
_cell.length_a   1.000
_cell.length_b   1.000
_cell.length_c   1.000
_cell.angle_alpha   90.00
_cell.angle_beta   90.00
_cell.angle_gamma   90.00
#
_symmetry.space_group_name_H-M   'P 1'
#
loop_
_entity.id
_entity.type
_entity.pdbx_description
1 polymer ?
#
loop_
_entity_poly.entity_id
_entity_poly.type
_entity_poly.pdbx_seq_one_letter_code
_entity_poly.pdbx_strand_id
1 'polypeptide(L)'
;MAGRFRLPAIAFLLLIAAIAGRASSAPAQSTTAPAPPDFPPGPNREVVIKLCKDCHPVSQVIRRRESRTKWSFIVDQMIKEGADIKDEDFDKIVVYLSGVLGKKIKINEATTETIADALEVEAEAAAAIVKYRGDKGPFKEWKDLLKVPGIDAQRIEELKDNFDFSTGL
;
A
#
# COMPACT_ATOMS: atom_id res chain seq x y z
N MET A 1 -7.19 -59.56 73.61
CA MET A 1 -8.39 -58.82 74.07
C MET A 1 -8.88 -57.96 72.94
N ALA A 2 -9.96 -58.33 72.31
CA ALA A 2 -10.45 -57.69 71.07
C ALA A 2 -11.56 -56.71 71.40
N GLY A 3 -11.38 -55.44 71.12
CA GLY A 3 -12.40 -54.41 71.28
C GLY A 3 -13.03 -54.11 69.88
N ARG A 4 -14.25 -54.59 69.69
CA ARG A 4 -15.07 -54.29 68.53
C ARG A 4 -15.80 -52.97 68.72
N PHE A 5 -15.35 -51.95 68.00
CA PHE A 5 -16.10 -50.69 67.83
C PHE A 5 -17.12 -50.83 66.71
N ARG A 6 -18.40 -50.70 67.04
CA ARG A 6 -19.50 -50.61 66.12
C ARG A 6 -19.76 -49.14 65.82
N LEU A 7 -19.64 -48.76 64.57
CA LEU A 7 -20.03 -47.47 64.06
C LEU A 7 -21.51 -47.50 63.54
N PRO A 8 -22.28 -46.50 63.83
CA PRO A 8 -23.65 -46.41 63.34
C PRO A 8 -23.67 -45.89 61.90
N ALA A 9 -24.54 -46.48 61.09
CA ALA A 9 -24.84 -46.07 59.74
C ALA A 9 -25.58 -44.74 59.75
N ILE A 10 -24.93 -43.69 59.29
CA ILE A 10 -25.54 -42.38 58.99
C ILE A 10 -25.95 -42.40 57.50
N ALA A 11 -27.27 -42.40 57.28
CA ALA A 11 -27.86 -42.30 55.97
C ALA A 11 -27.58 -40.89 55.39
N PHE A 12 -26.76 -40.80 54.42
CA PHE A 12 -26.50 -39.58 53.66
C PHE A 12 -27.57 -39.45 52.57
N LEU A 13 -28.50 -38.54 52.78
CA LEU A 13 -29.51 -38.16 51.78
C LEU A 13 -28.80 -37.31 50.73
N LEU A 14 -28.57 -37.86 49.51
CA LEU A 14 -28.07 -37.12 48.38
C LEU A 14 -29.18 -36.25 47.79
N LEU A 15 -29.07 -34.94 48.07
CA LEU A 15 -29.88 -33.93 47.43
C LEU A 15 -29.22 -33.59 46.09
N ILE A 16 -29.72 -34.17 44.98
CA ILE A 16 -29.27 -33.84 43.63
C ILE A 16 -29.94 -32.52 43.22
N ALA A 17 -29.21 -31.41 43.35
CA ALA A 17 -29.62 -30.15 42.78
C ALA A 17 -29.32 -30.16 41.25
N ALA A 18 -30.37 -30.25 40.45
CA ALA A 18 -30.29 -30.11 39.01
C ALA A 18 -29.93 -28.67 38.67
N ILE A 19 -28.66 -28.40 38.42
CA ILE A 19 -28.21 -27.14 37.83
C ILE A 19 -28.52 -27.19 36.32
N ALA A 20 -29.66 -26.61 35.93
CA ALA A 20 -29.97 -26.36 34.53
C ALA A 20 -28.99 -25.32 33.97
N GLY A 21 -27.89 -25.77 33.40
CA GLY A 21 -26.95 -24.93 32.68
C GLY A 21 -27.65 -24.32 31.47
N ARG A 22 -27.97 -23.01 31.56
CA ARG A 22 -28.32 -22.22 30.37
C ARG A 22 -27.07 -22.15 29.51
N ALA A 23 -27.01 -22.92 28.44
CA ALA A 23 -26.05 -22.73 27.38
C ALA A 23 -26.34 -21.37 26.73
N SER A 24 -25.57 -20.34 27.11
CA SER A 24 -25.53 -19.07 26.40
C SER A 24 -24.87 -19.35 25.03
N SER A 25 -25.70 -19.49 24.03
CA SER A 25 -25.23 -19.47 22.63
C SER A 25 -24.69 -18.06 22.33
N ALA A 26 -23.40 -17.84 22.50
CA ALA A 26 -22.76 -16.65 21.99
C ALA A 26 -22.97 -16.61 20.46
N PRO A 27 -23.43 -15.48 19.91
CA PRO A 27 -23.54 -15.37 18.47
C PRO A 27 -22.16 -15.58 17.86
N ALA A 28 -22.04 -16.52 16.92
CA ALA A 28 -20.83 -16.72 16.15
C ALA A 28 -20.53 -15.39 15.43
N GLN A 29 -19.49 -14.69 15.88
CA GLN A 29 -18.97 -13.55 15.14
C GLN A 29 -18.46 -14.09 13.82
N SER A 30 -19.20 -13.83 12.75
CA SER A 30 -18.73 -14.04 11.40
C SER A 30 -17.53 -13.12 11.22
N THR A 31 -16.33 -13.65 11.41
CA THR A 31 -15.10 -13.00 10.99
C THR A 31 -15.10 -13.04 9.48
N THR A 32 -15.74 -12.04 8.87
CA THR A 32 -15.60 -11.82 7.42
C THR A 32 -14.10 -11.64 7.17
N ALA A 33 -13.50 -12.60 6.47
CA ALA A 33 -12.11 -12.45 6.04
C ALA A 33 -11.95 -11.09 5.33
N PRO A 34 -10.86 -10.34 5.59
CA PRO A 34 -10.65 -9.07 4.89
C PRO A 34 -10.71 -9.32 3.39
N ALA A 35 -11.43 -8.43 2.69
CA ALA A 35 -11.51 -8.50 1.24
C ALA A 35 -10.10 -8.60 0.63
N PRO A 36 -9.90 -9.42 -0.42
CA PRO A 36 -8.60 -9.53 -1.05
C PRO A 36 -8.12 -8.14 -1.48
N PRO A 37 -6.82 -7.85 -1.37
CA PRO A 37 -6.30 -6.55 -1.76
C PRO A 37 -6.60 -6.30 -3.24
N ASP A 38 -7.09 -5.11 -3.53
CA ASP A 38 -7.39 -4.65 -4.87
C ASP A 38 -6.50 -3.45 -5.24
N PHE A 39 -6.43 -3.13 -6.53
CA PHE A 39 -5.70 -1.97 -7.01
C PHE A 39 -6.32 -0.68 -6.46
N PRO A 40 -5.52 0.25 -5.89
CA PRO A 40 -6.01 1.53 -5.40
C PRO A 40 -6.71 2.36 -6.50
N PRO A 41 -7.61 3.29 -6.15
CA PRO A 41 -8.21 4.18 -7.14
C PRO A 41 -7.18 5.07 -7.82
N GLY A 42 -7.38 5.34 -9.11
CA GLY A 42 -6.50 6.20 -9.90
C GLY A 42 -6.86 6.16 -11.38
N PRO A 43 -6.28 7.05 -12.22
CA PRO A 43 -6.50 7.05 -13.66
C PRO A 43 -6.04 5.72 -14.28
N ASN A 44 -6.76 5.23 -15.28
CA ASN A 44 -6.47 3.97 -15.99
C ASN A 44 -6.52 2.68 -15.13
N ARG A 45 -7.06 2.74 -13.90
CA ARG A 45 -7.18 1.59 -13.00
C ARG A 45 -7.82 0.37 -13.66
N GLU A 46 -8.87 0.58 -14.44
CA GLU A 46 -9.62 -0.50 -15.08
C GLU A 46 -8.78 -1.26 -16.13
N VAL A 47 -7.90 -0.56 -16.83
CA VAL A 47 -6.95 -1.18 -17.77
C VAL A 47 -6.00 -2.10 -17.00
N VAL A 48 -5.47 -1.64 -15.87
CA VAL A 48 -4.56 -2.43 -15.02
C VAL A 48 -5.27 -3.65 -14.43
N ILE A 49 -6.50 -3.48 -13.91
CA ILE A 49 -7.27 -4.61 -13.38
C ILE A 49 -7.50 -5.66 -14.46
N LYS A 50 -7.92 -5.24 -15.66
CA LYS A 50 -8.20 -6.15 -16.77
C LYS A 50 -7.00 -6.98 -17.18
N LEU A 51 -5.82 -6.37 -17.22
CA LEU A 51 -4.62 -6.96 -17.82
C LEU A 51 -3.66 -7.61 -16.81
N CYS A 52 -3.76 -7.29 -15.51
CA CYS A 52 -2.76 -7.73 -14.52
C CYS A 52 -3.28 -8.80 -13.54
N LYS A 53 -4.60 -9.01 -13.42
CA LYS A 53 -5.17 -9.89 -12.37
C LYS A 53 -5.09 -11.38 -12.67
N ASP A 54 -4.96 -11.76 -13.96
CA ASP A 54 -5.17 -13.15 -14.39
C ASP A 54 -3.89 -14.00 -14.29
N CYS A 55 -2.70 -13.39 -14.21
CA CYS A 55 -1.43 -14.10 -14.19
C CYS A 55 -0.83 -14.27 -12.80
N HIS A 56 -1.06 -13.34 -11.88
CA HIS A 56 -0.52 -13.36 -10.52
C HIS A 56 -1.39 -12.56 -9.53
N PRO A 57 -1.25 -12.80 -8.22
CA PRO A 57 -2.02 -12.08 -7.23
C PRO A 57 -1.75 -10.57 -7.26
N VAL A 58 -2.81 -9.76 -7.19
CA VAL A 58 -2.74 -8.30 -7.12
C VAL A 58 -1.79 -7.82 -6.01
N SER A 59 -1.71 -8.55 -4.89
CA SER A 59 -0.81 -8.24 -3.77
C SER A 59 0.67 -8.17 -4.14
N GLN A 60 1.10 -8.86 -5.20
CA GLN A 60 2.49 -8.77 -5.68
C GLN A 60 2.79 -7.41 -6.32
N VAL A 61 1.80 -6.83 -6.99
CA VAL A 61 1.93 -5.53 -7.66
C VAL A 61 1.80 -4.39 -6.65
N ILE A 62 0.73 -4.37 -5.86
CA ILE A 62 0.40 -3.25 -4.97
C ILE A 62 1.37 -3.03 -3.82
N ARG A 63 2.24 -4.00 -3.53
CA ARG A 63 3.32 -3.86 -2.52
C ARG A 63 4.57 -3.19 -3.07
N ARG A 64 4.71 -3.10 -4.38
CA ARG A 64 5.87 -2.47 -5.01
C ARG A 64 5.76 -0.95 -5.01
N ARG A 65 6.92 -0.30 -4.92
CA ARG A 65 7.06 1.16 -5.05
C ARG A 65 8.29 1.41 -5.89
N GLU A 66 8.06 1.72 -7.16
CA GLU A 66 9.15 1.85 -8.15
C GLU A 66 9.05 3.20 -8.87
N SER A 67 10.16 3.62 -9.49
CA SER A 67 10.15 4.76 -10.43
C SER A 67 9.36 4.42 -11.69
N ARG A 68 9.01 5.45 -12.49
CA ARG A 68 8.33 5.26 -13.77
C ARG A 68 9.14 4.38 -14.71
N THR A 69 10.45 4.65 -14.85
CA THR A 69 11.38 3.85 -15.67
C THR A 69 11.38 2.40 -15.24
N LYS A 70 11.40 2.13 -13.93
CA LYS A 70 11.37 0.76 -13.43
C LYS A 70 10.03 0.09 -13.67
N TRP A 71 8.90 0.79 -13.51
CA TRP A 71 7.59 0.27 -13.88
C TRP A 71 7.49 -0.03 -15.37
N SER A 72 7.98 0.87 -16.24
CA SER A 72 8.04 0.64 -17.69
C SER A 72 8.82 -0.64 -18.02
N PHE A 73 10.00 -0.81 -17.42
CA PHE A 73 10.78 -2.03 -17.58
C PHE A 73 10.04 -3.29 -17.10
N ILE A 74 9.35 -3.22 -15.96
CA ILE A 74 8.57 -4.36 -15.41
C ILE A 74 7.44 -4.73 -16.37
N VAL A 75 6.69 -3.76 -16.90
CA VAL A 75 5.61 -4.01 -17.87
C VAL A 75 6.15 -4.61 -19.16
N ASP A 76 7.29 -4.11 -19.67
CA ASP A 76 7.95 -4.68 -20.82
C ASP A 76 8.38 -6.15 -20.60
N GLN A 77 8.89 -6.48 -19.40
CA GLN A 77 9.17 -7.87 -19.06
C GLN A 77 7.90 -8.73 -19.03
N MET A 78 6.77 -8.22 -18.52
CA MET A 78 5.50 -8.97 -18.55
C MET A 78 5.04 -9.27 -19.98
N ILE A 79 5.23 -8.34 -20.91
CA ILE A 79 4.96 -8.58 -22.35
C ILE A 79 5.84 -9.70 -22.89
N LYS A 80 7.13 -9.69 -22.57
CA LYS A 80 8.07 -10.74 -22.97
C LYS A 80 7.73 -12.11 -22.39
N GLU A 81 7.12 -12.14 -21.21
CA GLU A 81 6.60 -13.35 -20.55
C GLU A 81 5.22 -13.75 -21.07
N GLY A 82 4.65 -13.05 -22.05
CA GLY A 82 3.42 -13.42 -22.74
C GLY A 82 2.17 -12.67 -22.31
N ALA A 83 2.28 -11.58 -21.56
CA ALA A 83 1.13 -10.72 -21.25
C ALA A 83 0.62 -10.03 -22.52
N ASP A 84 -0.69 -10.15 -22.82
CA ASP A 84 -1.33 -9.52 -23.98
C ASP A 84 -1.62 -8.04 -23.71
N ILE A 85 -0.56 -7.23 -23.62
CA ILE A 85 -0.62 -5.78 -23.45
C ILE A 85 -0.37 -5.12 -24.80
N LYS A 86 -1.35 -4.34 -25.27
CA LYS A 86 -1.23 -3.59 -26.52
C LYS A 86 -0.43 -2.31 -26.29
N ASP A 87 0.22 -1.81 -27.37
CA ASP A 87 1.00 -0.56 -27.33
C ASP A 87 0.18 0.61 -26.74
N GLU A 88 -1.10 0.72 -27.10
CA GLU A 88 -2.03 1.75 -26.62
C GLU A 88 -2.34 1.66 -25.11
N ASP A 89 -2.14 0.51 -24.48
CA ASP A 89 -2.40 0.29 -23.07
C ASP A 89 -1.12 0.35 -22.23
N PHE A 90 0.05 0.19 -22.86
CA PHE A 90 1.34 0.23 -22.18
C PHE A 90 1.52 1.51 -21.36
N ASP A 91 1.40 2.67 -22.01
CA ASP A 91 1.54 3.96 -21.34
C ASP A 91 0.49 4.18 -20.25
N LYS A 92 -0.75 3.76 -20.47
CA LYS A 92 -1.82 3.85 -19.46
C LYS A 92 -1.47 3.06 -18.20
N ILE A 93 -0.91 1.85 -18.37
CA ILE A 93 -0.48 1.00 -17.26
C ILE A 93 0.68 1.66 -16.53
N VAL A 94 1.71 2.12 -17.25
CA VAL A 94 2.90 2.75 -16.66
C VAL A 94 2.51 4.04 -15.91
N VAL A 95 1.62 4.87 -16.48
CA VAL A 95 1.10 6.08 -15.81
C VAL A 95 0.38 5.72 -14.51
N TYR A 96 -0.50 4.72 -14.53
CA TYR A 96 -1.18 4.27 -13.32
C TYR A 96 -0.19 3.76 -12.26
N LEU A 97 0.69 2.84 -12.64
CA LEU A 97 1.62 2.22 -11.70
C LEU A 97 2.60 3.23 -11.10
N SER A 98 3.13 4.15 -11.90
CA SER A 98 4.05 5.18 -11.42
C SER A 98 3.36 6.26 -10.60
N GLY A 99 2.12 6.63 -10.92
CA GLY A 99 1.35 7.61 -10.18
C GLY A 99 0.81 7.07 -8.85
N VAL A 100 0.21 5.88 -8.88
CA VAL A 100 -0.48 5.31 -7.70
C VAL A 100 0.46 4.47 -6.82
N LEU A 101 1.35 3.71 -7.44
CA LEU A 101 2.31 2.83 -6.77
C LEU A 101 3.76 3.33 -6.91
N GLY A 102 3.94 4.59 -7.22
CA GLY A 102 5.25 5.20 -7.38
C GLY A 102 6.02 5.31 -6.06
N LYS A 103 7.33 5.39 -6.18
CA LYS A 103 8.22 5.65 -5.06
C LYS A 103 7.99 7.07 -4.54
N LYS A 104 7.82 7.22 -3.23
CA LYS A 104 7.68 8.54 -2.60
C LYS A 104 8.98 9.33 -2.69
N ILE A 105 8.86 10.60 -3.06
CA ILE A 105 9.96 11.54 -3.25
C ILE A 105 9.91 12.57 -2.13
N LYS A 106 10.84 12.50 -1.19
CA LYS A 106 11.01 13.52 -0.15
C LYS A 106 11.62 14.77 -0.76
N ILE A 107 10.81 15.56 -1.44
CA ILE A 107 11.25 16.64 -2.31
C ILE A 107 12.06 17.73 -1.58
N ASN A 108 11.81 17.90 -0.29
CA ASN A 108 12.52 18.88 0.53
C ASN A 108 13.90 18.39 1.02
N GLU A 109 14.17 17.08 0.95
CA GLU A 109 15.42 16.46 1.40
C GLU A 109 16.24 15.85 0.27
N ALA A 110 15.59 15.46 -0.83
CA ALA A 110 16.21 14.72 -1.92
C ALA A 110 17.37 15.51 -2.57
N THR A 111 18.42 14.78 -2.97
CA THR A 111 19.54 15.36 -3.73
C THR A 111 19.13 15.66 -5.18
N THR A 112 19.93 16.44 -5.89
CA THR A 112 19.71 16.73 -7.31
C THR A 112 19.59 15.43 -8.13
N GLU A 113 20.45 14.44 -7.89
CA GLU A 113 20.46 13.15 -8.58
C GLU A 113 19.18 12.37 -8.29
N THR A 114 18.78 12.33 -7.02
CA THR A 114 17.53 11.64 -6.63
C THR A 114 16.31 12.28 -7.28
N ILE A 115 16.29 13.61 -7.39
CA ILE A 115 15.21 14.35 -8.05
C ILE A 115 15.22 14.08 -9.55
N ALA A 116 16.38 14.16 -10.19
CA ALA A 116 16.54 13.90 -11.62
C ALA A 116 16.02 12.50 -12.00
N ASP A 117 16.45 11.49 -11.25
CA ASP A 117 16.01 10.10 -11.46
C ASP A 117 14.51 9.91 -11.21
N ALA A 118 13.98 10.49 -10.13
CA ALA A 118 12.61 10.27 -9.73
C ALA A 118 11.60 11.01 -10.62
N LEU A 119 11.97 12.20 -11.10
CA LEU A 119 11.14 13.00 -12.00
C LEU A 119 11.44 12.72 -13.48
N GLU A 120 12.53 12.00 -13.78
CA GLU A 120 13.03 11.77 -15.14
C GLU A 120 13.23 13.09 -15.90
N VAL A 121 13.90 14.03 -15.22
CA VAL A 121 14.24 15.35 -15.76
C VAL A 121 15.75 15.51 -15.84
N GLU A 122 16.18 16.46 -16.68
CA GLU A 122 17.60 16.82 -16.79
C GLU A 122 18.15 17.34 -15.45
N ALA A 123 19.45 17.16 -15.24
CA ALA A 123 20.13 17.55 -14.02
C ALA A 123 19.95 19.03 -13.67
N GLU A 124 19.87 19.88 -14.70
CA GLU A 124 19.66 21.33 -14.56
C GLU A 124 18.28 21.65 -13.96
N ALA A 125 17.22 20.93 -14.40
CA ALA A 125 15.88 21.12 -13.86
C ALA A 125 15.81 20.62 -12.41
N ALA A 126 16.45 19.50 -12.10
CA ALA A 126 16.55 18.99 -10.73
C ALA A 126 17.34 19.95 -9.81
N ALA A 127 18.44 20.53 -10.31
CA ALA A 127 19.23 21.54 -9.60
C ALA A 127 18.42 22.83 -9.34
N ALA A 128 17.56 23.22 -10.30
CA ALA A 128 16.67 24.37 -10.12
C ALA A 128 15.68 24.15 -8.97
N ILE A 129 15.16 22.93 -8.79
CA ILE A 129 14.29 22.57 -7.63
C ILE A 129 15.07 22.73 -6.33
N VAL A 130 16.28 22.17 -6.24
CA VAL A 130 17.13 22.24 -5.04
C VAL A 130 17.47 23.70 -4.71
N LYS A 131 17.86 24.47 -5.71
CA LYS A 131 18.14 25.90 -5.56
C LYS A 131 16.91 26.67 -5.07
N TYR A 132 15.75 26.44 -5.70
CA TYR A 132 14.51 27.13 -5.37
C TYR A 132 14.11 26.90 -3.90
N ARG A 133 14.16 25.67 -3.40
CA ARG A 133 13.84 25.39 -1.99
C ARG A 133 14.86 26.02 -1.04
N GLY A 134 16.12 26.14 -1.45
CA GLY A 134 17.14 26.86 -0.69
C GLY A 134 16.88 28.36 -0.58
N ASP A 135 16.42 28.96 -1.67
CA ASP A 135 16.19 30.43 -1.76
C ASP A 135 14.82 30.84 -1.18
N LYS A 136 13.79 30.00 -1.33
CA LYS A 136 12.39 30.33 -1.01
C LYS A 136 11.81 29.54 0.16
N GLY A 137 12.55 28.58 0.67
CA GLY A 137 12.11 27.66 1.71
C GLY A 137 11.50 26.38 1.16
N PRO A 138 11.14 25.43 2.04
CA PRO A 138 10.63 24.12 1.66
C PRO A 138 9.29 24.22 0.93
N PHE A 139 9.09 23.34 -0.03
CA PHE A 139 7.80 23.14 -0.69
C PHE A 139 6.78 22.59 0.30
N LYS A 140 5.55 23.05 0.21
CA LYS A 140 4.44 22.62 1.08
C LYS A 140 3.44 21.73 0.34
N GLU A 141 3.31 21.93 -0.95
CA GLU A 141 2.45 21.16 -1.84
C GLU A 141 3.06 21.06 -3.24
N TRP A 142 2.54 20.13 -4.05
CA TRP A 142 3.04 19.91 -5.41
C TRP A 142 2.94 21.15 -6.31
N LYS A 143 1.96 22.03 -6.08
CA LYS A 143 1.79 23.27 -6.84
C LYS A 143 2.94 24.27 -6.63
N ASP A 144 3.63 24.17 -5.50
CA ASP A 144 4.80 25.02 -5.27
C ASP A 144 5.94 24.68 -6.25
N LEU A 145 6.04 23.43 -6.69
CA LEU A 145 7.02 22.99 -7.69
C LEU A 145 6.78 23.66 -9.05
N LEU A 146 5.55 23.99 -9.38
CA LEU A 146 5.21 24.70 -10.64
C LEU A 146 5.78 26.13 -10.70
N LYS A 147 6.23 26.66 -9.56
CA LYS A 147 6.88 27.98 -9.48
C LYS A 147 8.38 27.93 -9.81
N VAL A 148 8.94 26.73 -9.94
CA VAL A 148 10.36 26.53 -10.30
C VAL A 148 10.55 26.78 -11.80
N PRO A 149 11.46 27.69 -12.19
CA PRO A 149 11.70 27.95 -13.60
C PRO A 149 12.19 26.71 -14.34
N GLY A 150 11.63 26.45 -15.53
CA GLY A 150 12.05 25.34 -16.38
C GLY A 150 11.49 23.97 -16.01
N ILE A 151 10.54 23.93 -15.04
CA ILE A 151 9.90 22.67 -14.67
C ILE A 151 8.78 22.28 -15.66
N ASP A 152 8.67 21.01 -15.96
CA ASP A 152 7.53 20.46 -16.71
C ASP A 152 6.30 20.31 -15.80
N ALA A 153 5.32 21.18 -16.00
CA ALA A 153 4.11 21.21 -15.21
C ALA A 153 3.29 19.91 -15.34
N GLN A 154 3.25 19.33 -16.54
CA GLN A 154 2.51 18.09 -16.78
C GLN A 154 3.16 16.94 -15.99
N ARG A 155 4.49 16.86 -16.02
CA ARG A 155 5.26 15.86 -15.28
C ARG A 155 5.05 15.95 -13.77
N ILE A 156 5.04 17.17 -13.23
CA ILE A 156 4.76 17.40 -11.81
C ILE A 156 3.33 16.96 -11.46
N GLU A 157 2.35 17.25 -12.29
CA GLU A 157 0.97 16.85 -12.05
C GLU A 157 0.77 15.33 -12.10
N GLU A 158 1.42 14.64 -13.04
CA GLU A 158 1.41 13.18 -13.11
C GLU A 158 1.96 12.51 -11.85
N LEU A 159 2.93 13.14 -11.20
CA LEU A 159 3.61 12.63 -10.01
C LEU A 159 3.14 13.26 -8.70
N LYS A 160 2.09 14.09 -8.71
CA LYS A 160 1.64 14.86 -7.53
C LYS A 160 1.46 14.02 -6.27
N ASP A 161 0.95 12.80 -6.41
CA ASP A 161 0.71 11.89 -5.30
C ASP A 161 1.98 11.15 -4.82
N ASN A 162 3.09 11.31 -5.53
CA ASN A 162 4.38 10.71 -5.18
C ASN A 162 5.27 11.62 -4.36
N PHE A 163 4.93 12.91 -4.22
CA PHE A 163 5.69 13.83 -3.40
C PHE A 163 5.40 13.65 -1.91
N ASP A 164 6.45 13.68 -1.13
CA ASP A 164 6.43 13.80 0.31
C ASP A 164 7.04 15.16 0.67
N PHE A 165 6.25 16.03 1.26
CA PHE A 165 6.62 17.40 1.64
C PHE A 165 7.08 17.52 3.09
N SER A 166 7.15 16.40 3.82
CA SER A 166 7.70 16.41 5.17
C SER A 166 9.14 16.91 5.15
N THR A 167 9.47 17.73 6.14
CA THR A 167 10.84 18.09 6.46
C THR A 167 11.26 17.27 7.67
N GLY A 168 12.37 16.55 7.57
CA GLY A 168 12.93 15.84 8.71
C GLY A 168 13.24 16.86 9.82
N LEU A 169 12.67 16.63 11.00
CA LEU A 169 13.06 17.29 12.25
C LEU A 169 14.19 16.50 12.89
#